data_0fe562c018e82b3552793fbf7bf7f6b0
#
_entry.id   0fe562c018e82b3552793fbf7bf7f6b0
#
_cell.length_a   1.000
_cell.length_b   1.000
_cell.length_c   1.000
_cell.angle_alpha   90.00
_cell.angle_beta   90.00
_cell.angle_gamma   90.00
#
_symmetry.space_group_name_H-M   'P 1'
#
loop_
_entity.id
_entity.type
_entity.pdbx_description
1 polymer ?
#
loop_
_entity_poly.entity_id
_entity_poly.type
_entity_poly.pdbx_seq_one_letter_code
_entity_poly.pdbx_strand_id
1 'polypeptide(L)'
;MPSTFRVAIVGAGPAGYFTAQALQNSQTDELKFEIDMIERLPTPWGLVRSGVAPDHPKIKTVAKVFEKIAVEPGFRLFGNVELGKDFKLSDLQEKYDAVVLCTGSSIGKKLGLPGEDLKNSISAADFVPWYNAHPDFVNVDVPLDTDTALVIGAGNVAMDVGRMLALEPHELESTDTALHALELLHTSGVKNVHIFGRRGPEHAAFTAPELRELAKLEHTNVIIDSDAIKQAIGRVGDNPDKHVASNLDAMLHVAENGRNSSERTLEFRFLLAPQEIT
;
A
#
# COMPACT_ATOMS: atom_id res chain seq x y z
N MET A 1 -31.32 29.85 -13.80
CA MET A 1 -31.16 28.63 -12.98
C MET A 1 -29.72 28.12 -13.18
N PRO A 2 -29.03 27.62 -12.19
CA PRO A 2 -27.70 27.08 -12.39
C PRO A 2 -27.71 25.92 -13.38
N SER A 3 -26.64 25.78 -14.15
CA SER A 3 -26.41 24.58 -14.95
C SER A 3 -25.96 23.48 -14.03
N THR A 4 -26.71 22.37 -13.98
CA THR A 4 -26.38 21.20 -13.14
C THR A 4 -25.89 20.08 -14.04
N PHE A 5 -24.68 19.57 -13.78
CA PHE A 5 -24.09 18.44 -14.47
C PHE A 5 -24.09 17.20 -13.56
N ARG A 6 -24.47 16.08 -14.14
CA ARG A 6 -24.47 14.78 -13.46
C ARG A 6 -23.17 14.05 -13.82
N VAL A 7 -22.40 13.68 -12.80
CA VAL A 7 -21.11 13.01 -12.96
C VAL A 7 -21.13 11.66 -12.26
N ALA A 8 -20.85 10.58 -13.02
CA ALA A 8 -20.61 9.27 -12.45
C ALA A 8 -19.10 9.10 -12.19
N ILE A 9 -18.74 8.67 -10.96
CA ILE A 9 -17.38 8.31 -10.59
C ILE A 9 -17.38 6.82 -10.27
N VAL A 10 -16.67 6.01 -11.04
CA VAL A 10 -16.58 4.57 -10.84
C VAL A 10 -15.29 4.25 -10.05
N GLY A 11 -15.47 3.78 -8.84
CA GLY A 11 -14.41 3.49 -7.86
C GLY A 11 -14.39 4.52 -6.71
N ALA A 12 -14.65 4.03 -5.50
CA ALA A 12 -14.69 4.82 -4.26
C ALA A 12 -13.36 4.75 -3.48
N GLY A 13 -12.25 4.71 -4.18
CA GLY A 13 -10.92 4.87 -3.62
C GLY A 13 -10.49 6.35 -3.54
N PRO A 14 -9.24 6.64 -3.11
CA PRO A 14 -8.72 8.00 -3.01
C PRO A 14 -8.90 8.84 -4.27
N ALA A 15 -8.64 8.26 -5.44
CA ALA A 15 -8.79 8.97 -6.71
C ALA A 15 -10.24 9.41 -6.94
N GLY A 16 -11.22 8.55 -6.63
CA GLY A 16 -12.65 8.88 -6.74
C GLY A 16 -13.06 10.00 -5.78
N TYR A 17 -12.69 9.90 -4.51
CA TYR A 17 -13.02 10.93 -3.52
C TYR A 17 -12.37 12.27 -3.81
N PHE A 18 -11.10 12.32 -4.22
CA PHE A 18 -10.46 13.59 -4.58
C PHE A 18 -11.01 14.17 -5.89
N THR A 19 -11.47 13.33 -6.81
CA THR A 19 -12.22 13.80 -7.99
C THR A 19 -13.53 14.44 -7.57
N ALA A 20 -14.30 13.80 -6.67
CA ALA A 20 -15.53 14.37 -6.12
C ALA A 20 -15.28 15.72 -5.42
N GLN A 21 -14.23 15.80 -4.59
CA GLN A 21 -13.84 17.03 -3.91
C GLN A 21 -13.49 18.15 -4.90
N ALA A 22 -12.76 17.84 -5.97
CA ALA A 22 -12.40 18.82 -6.98
C ALA A 22 -13.66 19.38 -7.69
N LEU A 23 -14.63 18.52 -8.01
CA LEU A 23 -15.92 18.94 -8.56
C LEU A 23 -16.71 19.79 -7.57
N GLN A 24 -16.83 19.38 -6.30
CA GLN A 24 -17.51 20.13 -5.25
C GLN A 24 -16.89 21.52 -5.06
N ASN A 25 -15.56 21.61 -5.04
CA ASN A 25 -14.83 22.88 -4.88
C ASN A 25 -14.94 23.81 -6.09
N SER A 26 -15.26 23.28 -7.26
CA SER A 26 -15.43 24.08 -8.48
C SER A 26 -16.85 24.59 -8.70
N GLN A 27 -17.80 24.26 -7.82
CA GLN A 27 -19.18 24.75 -7.88
C GLN A 27 -19.25 26.26 -7.67
N THR A 28 -20.18 26.88 -8.39
CA THR A 28 -20.52 28.30 -8.26
C THR A 28 -22.05 28.47 -8.18
N ASP A 29 -22.55 29.70 -8.10
CA ASP A 29 -24.00 29.97 -8.16
C ASP A 29 -24.59 29.54 -9.50
N GLU A 30 -23.80 29.53 -10.57
CA GLU A 30 -24.21 29.20 -11.93
C GLU A 30 -23.90 27.75 -12.34
N LEU A 31 -22.98 27.07 -11.63
CA LEU A 31 -22.50 25.73 -11.94
C LEU A 31 -22.65 24.80 -10.72
N LYS A 32 -23.38 23.71 -10.89
CA LYS A 32 -23.58 22.68 -9.87
C LYS A 32 -23.23 21.31 -10.42
N PHE A 33 -22.83 20.41 -9.51
CA PHE A 33 -22.60 19.00 -9.82
C PHE A 33 -23.45 18.10 -8.94
N GLU A 34 -24.09 17.11 -9.55
CA GLU A 34 -24.62 15.92 -8.89
C GLU A 34 -23.67 14.77 -9.13
N ILE A 35 -23.12 14.20 -8.07
CA ILE A 35 -22.04 13.21 -8.12
C ILE A 35 -22.56 11.88 -7.64
N ASP A 36 -22.55 10.89 -8.51
CA ASP A 36 -22.85 9.50 -8.18
C ASP A 36 -21.55 8.70 -8.16
N MET A 37 -21.11 8.30 -6.97
CA MET A 37 -19.94 7.43 -6.79
C MET A 37 -20.40 5.98 -6.73
N ILE A 38 -19.80 5.13 -7.55
CA ILE A 38 -20.17 3.73 -7.73
C ILE A 38 -19.02 2.85 -7.29
N GLU A 39 -19.26 1.91 -6.39
CA GLU A 39 -18.24 1.03 -5.82
C GLU A 39 -18.70 -0.42 -5.86
N ARG A 40 -17.86 -1.32 -6.36
CA ARG A 40 -18.18 -2.75 -6.42
C ARG A 40 -18.23 -3.43 -5.06
N LEU A 41 -17.47 -2.93 -4.09
CA LEU A 41 -17.53 -3.41 -2.72
C LEU A 41 -18.66 -2.74 -1.94
N PRO A 42 -19.20 -3.37 -0.89
CA PRO A 42 -20.19 -2.74 -0.03
C PRO A 42 -19.65 -1.56 0.76
N THR A 43 -18.32 -1.45 0.89
CA THR A 43 -17.65 -0.40 1.66
C THR A 43 -16.67 0.37 0.78
N PRO A 44 -16.63 1.72 0.91
CA PRO A 44 -15.70 2.56 0.14
C PRO A 44 -14.29 2.57 0.72
N TRP A 45 -13.46 3.43 0.16
CA TRP A 45 -12.12 3.91 0.53
C TRP A 45 -10.97 3.18 -0.17
N GLY A 46 -11.24 2.10 -0.90
CA GLY A 46 -10.25 1.38 -1.71
C GLY A 46 -8.99 1.04 -0.90
N LEU A 47 -7.80 1.44 -1.39
CA LEU A 47 -6.52 1.14 -0.73
C LEU A 47 -6.34 1.76 0.66
N VAL A 48 -7.10 2.81 1.03
CA VAL A 48 -7.06 3.32 2.41
C VAL A 48 -7.60 2.28 3.38
N ARG A 49 -8.58 1.49 2.96
CA ARG A 49 -9.13 0.38 3.74
C ARG A 49 -8.27 -0.88 3.62
N SER A 50 -7.96 -1.29 2.39
CA SER A 50 -7.43 -2.62 2.10
C SER A 50 -5.99 -2.64 1.54
N GLY A 51 -5.28 -1.51 1.58
CA GLY A 51 -3.92 -1.41 1.06
C GLY A 51 -2.92 -0.78 2.02
N VAL A 52 -3.38 0.06 2.96
CA VAL A 52 -2.53 0.60 4.03
C VAL A 52 -2.31 -0.47 5.10
N ALA A 53 -1.06 -0.64 5.54
CA ALA A 53 -0.74 -1.63 6.56
C ALA A 53 -1.51 -1.37 7.88
N PRO A 54 -1.99 -2.42 8.57
CA PRO A 54 -2.82 -2.31 9.77
C PRO A 54 -2.15 -1.59 10.93
N ASP A 55 -0.84 -1.67 11.04
CA ASP A 55 -0.01 -1.01 12.05
C ASP A 55 0.26 0.48 11.75
N HIS A 56 -0.30 1.03 10.65
CA HIS A 56 -0.21 2.44 10.26
C HIS A 56 -1.56 3.18 10.32
N PRO A 57 -2.24 3.25 11.46
CA PRO A 57 -3.58 3.84 11.59
C PRO A 57 -3.61 5.33 11.24
N LYS A 58 -2.49 6.04 11.38
CA LYS A 58 -2.40 7.48 11.07
C LYS A 58 -2.64 7.77 9.59
N ILE A 59 -2.16 6.92 8.68
CA ILE A 59 -2.37 7.08 7.23
C ILE A 59 -3.85 6.89 6.89
N LYS A 60 -4.54 5.97 7.58
CA LYS A 60 -5.98 5.72 7.40
C LYS A 60 -6.85 6.91 7.82
N THR A 61 -6.32 7.89 8.56
CA THR A 61 -7.07 9.09 8.96
C THR A 61 -7.53 9.96 7.78
N VAL A 62 -6.99 9.77 6.58
CA VAL A 62 -7.48 10.42 5.35
C VAL A 62 -8.96 10.08 5.07
N ALA A 63 -9.46 8.96 5.59
CA ALA A 63 -10.87 8.60 5.54
C ALA A 63 -11.79 9.69 6.10
N LYS A 64 -11.35 10.47 7.10
CA LYS A 64 -12.09 11.63 7.64
C LYS A 64 -12.30 12.73 6.60
N VAL A 65 -11.41 12.85 5.61
CA VAL A 65 -11.60 13.76 4.47
C VAL A 65 -12.68 13.21 3.55
N PHE A 66 -12.67 11.89 3.30
CA PHE A 66 -13.67 11.24 2.46
C PHE A 66 -15.07 11.32 3.07
N GLU A 67 -15.18 11.16 4.38
CA GLU A 67 -16.45 11.34 5.11
C GLU A 67 -17.03 12.75 4.91
N LYS A 68 -16.19 13.79 4.97
CA LYS A 68 -16.62 15.18 4.71
C LYS A 68 -17.11 15.37 3.27
N ILE A 69 -16.42 14.79 2.29
CA ILE A 69 -16.81 14.83 0.88
C ILE A 69 -18.16 14.13 0.68
N ALA A 70 -18.37 13.00 1.36
CA ALA A 70 -19.56 12.17 1.20
C ALA A 70 -20.85 12.78 1.78
N VAL A 71 -20.75 13.72 2.71
CA VAL A 71 -21.94 14.39 3.31
C VAL A 71 -22.32 15.68 2.60
N GLU A 72 -21.55 16.13 1.61
CA GLU A 72 -21.85 17.32 0.84
C GLU A 72 -23.14 17.12 -0.01
N PRO A 73 -23.98 18.16 -0.12
CA PRO A 73 -25.15 18.10 -0.98
C PRO A 73 -24.83 17.74 -2.42
N GLY A 74 -25.64 16.87 -3.02
CA GLY A 74 -25.45 16.41 -4.39
C GLY A 74 -24.49 15.24 -4.55
N PHE A 75 -23.94 14.69 -3.46
CA PHE A 75 -23.14 13.47 -3.48
C PHE A 75 -23.98 12.25 -3.08
N ARG A 76 -23.85 11.14 -3.81
CA ARG A 76 -24.42 9.84 -3.49
C ARG A 76 -23.39 8.73 -3.69
N LEU A 77 -23.40 7.74 -2.79
CA LEU A 77 -22.57 6.53 -2.90
C LEU A 77 -23.45 5.31 -3.15
N PHE A 78 -23.11 4.55 -4.19
CA PHE A 78 -23.72 3.26 -4.53
C PHE A 78 -22.67 2.16 -4.31
N GLY A 79 -22.74 1.49 -3.16
CA GLY A 79 -21.88 0.34 -2.85
C GLY A 79 -22.52 -0.96 -3.34
N ASN A 80 -21.67 -1.99 -3.53
CA ASN A 80 -22.06 -3.30 -4.05
C ASN A 80 -22.68 -3.24 -5.45
N VAL A 81 -22.14 -2.34 -6.30
CA VAL A 81 -22.56 -2.15 -7.69
C VAL A 81 -21.35 -2.17 -8.60
N GLU A 82 -21.27 -3.13 -9.51
CA GLU A 82 -20.06 -3.45 -10.28
C GLU A 82 -20.22 -3.12 -11.77
N LEU A 83 -19.32 -2.27 -12.27
CA LEU A 83 -19.21 -1.98 -13.70
C LEU A 83 -18.78 -3.25 -14.46
N GLY A 84 -19.52 -3.57 -15.51
CA GLY A 84 -19.30 -4.77 -16.33
C GLY A 84 -20.13 -5.98 -15.91
N LYS A 85 -20.71 -5.95 -14.72
CA LYS A 85 -21.60 -6.99 -14.19
C LYS A 85 -23.04 -6.49 -14.03
N ASP A 86 -23.25 -5.45 -13.24
CA ASP A 86 -24.57 -4.91 -12.95
C ASP A 86 -25.04 -3.88 -13.98
N PHE A 87 -24.11 -3.22 -14.66
CA PHE A 87 -24.35 -2.25 -15.72
C PHE A 87 -23.11 -2.13 -16.64
N LYS A 88 -23.31 -1.55 -17.82
CA LYS A 88 -22.25 -1.29 -18.81
C LYS A 88 -21.81 0.16 -18.76
N LEU A 89 -20.62 0.45 -19.29
CA LEU A 89 -20.13 1.83 -19.46
C LEU A 89 -21.08 2.68 -20.32
N SER A 90 -21.66 2.09 -21.38
CA SER A 90 -22.66 2.76 -22.24
C SER A 90 -23.86 3.26 -21.44
N ASP A 91 -24.31 2.51 -20.44
CA ASP A 91 -25.48 2.89 -19.64
C ASP A 91 -25.21 4.15 -18.79
N LEU A 92 -23.97 4.32 -18.35
CA LEU A 92 -23.53 5.55 -17.67
C LEU A 92 -23.40 6.72 -18.67
N GLN A 93 -22.82 6.46 -19.85
CA GLN A 93 -22.64 7.49 -20.87
C GLN A 93 -23.98 8.07 -21.38
N GLU A 94 -25.07 7.29 -21.34
CA GLU A 94 -26.41 7.76 -21.68
C GLU A 94 -27.10 8.59 -20.59
N LYS A 95 -26.69 8.41 -19.30
CA LYS A 95 -27.38 8.97 -18.14
C LYS A 95 -26.64 10.12 -17.46
N TYR A 96 -25.34 10.25 -17.72
CA TYR A 96 -24.46 11.24 -17.09
C TYR A 96 -23.80 12.13 -18.13
N ASP A 97 -23.54 13.37 -17.76
CA ASP A 97 -22.83 14.33 -18.59
C ASP A 97 -21.33 14.00 -18.65
N ALA A 98 -20.79 13.35 -17.60
CA ALA A 98 -19.43 12.86 -17.56
C ALA A 98 -19.32 11.57 -16.76
N VAL A 99 -18.37 10.71 -17.15
CA VAL A 99 -18.02 9.48 -16.44
C VAL A 99 -16.51 9.47 -16.16
N VAL A 100 -16.13 9.31 -14.89
CA VAL A 100 -14.73 9.25 -14.46
C VAL A 100 -14.42 7.86 -13.92
N LEU A 101 -13.43 7.20 -14.50
CA LEU A 101 -13.01 5.86 -14.06
C LEU A 101 -11.85 5.98 -13.06
N CYS A 102 -12.12 5.61 -11.81
CA CYS A 102 -11.20 5.63 -10.67
C CYS A 102 -11.03 4.23 -10.06
N THR A 103 -11.03 3.20 -10.91
CA THR A 103 -11.10 1.79 -10.51
C THR A 103 -9.82 1.24 -9.86
N GLY A 104 -8.75 2.03 -9.83
CA GLY A 104 -7.46 1.61 -9.29
C GLY A 104 -6.75 0.57 -10.19
N SER A 105 -5.79 -0.14 -9.59
CA SER A 105 -5.04 -1.22 -10.23
C SER A 105 -4.86 -2.35 -9.22
N SER A 106 -5.66 -3.41 -9.36
CA SER A 106 -5.68 -4.56 -8.45
C SER A 106 -4.74 -5.70 -8.88
N ILE A 107 -4.14 -5.60 -10.08
CA ILE A 107 -3.28 -6.64 -10.63
C ILE A 107 -1.82 -6.30 -10.34
N GLY A 108 -1.11 -7.20 -9.66
CA GLY A 108 0.31 -7.09 -9.41
C GLY A 108 1.12 -7.15 -10.71
N LYS A 109 2.18 -6.35 -10.76
CA LYS A 109 3.11 -6.42 -11.90
C LYS A 109 3.99 -7.65 -11.76
N LYS A 110 4.02 -8.48 -12.80
CA LYS A 110 4.93 -9.63 -12.86
C LYS A 110 6.39 -9.20 -12.96
N LEU A 111 7.27 -9.98 -12.35
CA LEU A 111 8.73 -9.81 -12.47
C LEU A 111 9.22 -10.29 -13.83
N GLY A 112 8.56 -11.28 -14.41
CA GLY A 112 8.96 -11.91 -15.68
C GLY A 112 10.15 -12.84 -15.53
N LEU A 113 10.30 -13.48 -14.38
CA LEU A 113 11.39 -14.40 -14.07
C LEU A 113 10.94 -15.85 -14.16
N PRO A 114 11.84 -16.78 -14.57
CA PRO A 114 11.59 -18.20 -14.44
C PRO A 114 11.21 -18.55 -12.99
N GLY A 115 10.18 -19.38 -12.82
CA GLY A 115 9.74 -19.80 -11.49
C GLY A 115 8.85 -18.81 -10.73
N GLU A 116 8.51 -17.65 -11.31
CA GLU A 116 7.66 -16.64 -10.65
C GLU A 116 6.29 -17.20 -10.25
N ASP A 117 5.77 -18.17 -10.99
CA ASP A 117 4.46 -18.79 -10.74
C ASP A 117 4.57 -20.07 -9.86
N LEU A 118 5.72 -20.36 -9.26
CA LEU A 118 5.90 -21.50 -8.34
C LEU A 118 5.12 -21.28 -7.04
N LYS A 119 4.79 -22.39 -6.36
CA LYS A 119 4.24 -22.35 -5.00
C LYS A 119 5.17 -21.54 -4.11
N ASN A 120 4.61 -20.76 -3.18
CA ASN A 120 5.31 -19.88 -2.26
C ASN A 120 5.84 -18.57 -2.88
N SER A 121 5.64 -18.34 -4.18
CA SER A 121 5.84 -17.03 -4.81
C SER A 121 4.50 -16.31 -4.89
N ILE A 122 4.36 -15.19 -4.17
CA ILE A 122 3.10 -14.46 -4.02
C ILE A 122 3.29 -12.98 -4.33
N SER A 123 2.31 -12.38 -4.99
CA SER A 123 2.30 -10.95 -5.25
C SER A 123 1.93 -10.15 -3.99
N ALA A 124 2.59 -9.02 -3.76
CA ALA A 124 2.14 -8.08 -2.73
C ALA A 124 0.71 -7.56 -3.00
N ALA A 125 0.26 -7.55 -4.26
CA ALA A 125 -1.12 -7.21 -4.61
C ALA A 125 -2.16 -8.23 -4.12
N ASP A 126 -1.73 -9.44 -3.73
CA ASP A 126 -2.56 -10.48 -3.12
C ASP A 126 -2.35 -10.52 -1.60
N PHE A 127 -1.11 -10.40 -1.15
CA PHE A 127 -0.75 -10.46 0.27
C PHE A 127 -1.29 -9.26 1.08
N VAL A 128 -1.15 -8.04 0.54
CA VAL A 128 -1.57 -6.81 1.24
C VAL A 128 -3.09 -6.77 1.48
N PRO A 129 -3.96 -6.99 0.48
CA PRO A 129 -5.40 -7.06 0.72
C PRO A 129 -5.81 -8.27 1.56
N TRP A 130 -5.04 -9.39 1.57
CA TRP A 130 -5.29 -10.54 2.42
C TRP A 130 -5.23 -10.15 3.91
N TYR A 131 -4.16 -9.51 4.39
CA TYR A 131 -4.07 -9.13 5.79
C TYR A 131 -4.98 -7.93 6.17
N ASN A 132 -5.53 -7.24 5.18
CA ASN A 132 -6.52 -6.16 5.35
C ASN A 132 -7.98 -6.61 5.18
N ALA A 133 -8.28 -7.90 5.22
CA ALA A 133 -9.63 -8.46 5.10
C ALA A 133 -10.39 -8.06 3.81
N HIS A 134 -9.69 -7.89 2.69
CA HIS A 134 -10.37 -7.63 1.43
C HIS A 134 -11.11 -8.90 0.96
N PRO A 135 -12.43 -8.83 0.67
CA PRO A 135 -13.26 -10.04 0.47
C PRO A 135 -12.77 -10.97 -0.65
N ASP A 136 -12.16 -10.43 -1.69
CA ASP A 136 -11.66 -11.25 -2.81
C ASP A 136 -10.35 -11.98 -2.47
N PHE A 137 -9.68 -11.63 -1.36
CA PHE A 137 -8.33 -12.11 -1.01
C PHE A 137 -8.27 -12.89 0.31
N VAL A 138 -9.39 -13.04 1.02
CA VAL A 138 -9.42 -13.76 2.31
C VAL A 138 -8.98 -15.24 2.21
N ASN A 139 -9.11 -15.83 1.04
CA ASN A 139 -8.77 -17.24 0.77
C ASN A 139 -7.43 -17.42 0.05
N VAL A 140 -6.59 -16.38 0.00
CA VAL A 140 -5.24 -16.50 -0.57
C VAL A 140 -4.42 -17.45 0.29
N ASP A 141 -3.77 -18.43 -0.34
CA ASP A 141 -2.84 -19.36 0.33
C ASP A 141 -1.51 -18.64 0.55
N VAL A 142 -1.27 -18.21 1.80
CA VAL A 142 -0.06 -17.47 2.17
C VAL A 142 0.94 -18.43 2.81
N PRO A 143 2.12 -18.64 2.21
CA PRO A 143 3.10 -19.63 2.68
C PRO A 143 3.95 -19.08 3.82
N LEU A 144 3.56 -19.32 5.07
CA LEU A 144 4.27 -18.89 6.28
C LEU A 144 4.92 -20.05 7.06
N ASP A 145 4.99 -21.23 6.48
CA ASP A 145 5.61 -22.46 7.05
C ASP A 145 7.13 -22.54 6.79
N THR A 146 7.77 -21.42 6.55
CA THR A 146 9.22 -21.27 6.31
C THR A 146 9.85 -20.36 7.36
N ASP A 147 11.16 -20.46 7.53
CA ASP A 147 11.93 -19.59 8.44
C ASP A 147 12.38 -18.27 7.77
N THR A 148 12.35 -18.21 6.45
CA THR A 148 12.88 -17.07 5.69
C THR A 148 11.90 -16.61 4.63
N ALA A 149 11.64 -15.30 4.59
CA ALA A 149 10.84 -14.63 3.56
C ALA A 149 11.71 -13.65 2.75
N LEU A 150 11.54 -13.66 1.42
CA LEU A 150 12.21 -12.75 0.51
C LEU A 150 11.19 -11.77 -0.08
N VAL A 151 11.41 -10.48 0.12
CA VAL A 151 10.56 -9.40 -0.42
C VAL A 151 11.31 -8.67 -1.53
N ILE A 152 10.79 -8.74 -2.74
CA ILE A 152 11.44 -8.15 -3.92
C ILE A 152 10.83 -6.77 -4.19
N GLY A 153 11.60 -5.73 -3.92
CA GLY A 153 11.21 -4.34 -4.09
C GLY A 153 11.90 -3.43 -3.09
N ALA A 154 11.95 -2.13 -3.38
CA ALA A 154 12.55 -1.12 -2.50
C ALA A 154 11.66 0.13 -2.42
N GLY A 155 10.37 -0.07 -2.14
CA GLY A 155 9.37 0.96 -1.91
C GLY A 155 8.52 0.67 -0.66
N ASN A 156 7.61 1.59 -0.30
CA ASN A 156 6.81 1.50 0.93
C ASN A 156 6.05 0.18 1.05
N VAL A 157 5.47 -0.33 -0.05
CA VAL A 157 4.76 -1.63 -0.01
C VAL A 157 5.70 -2.78 0.39
N ALA A 158 6.93 -2.80 -0.13
CA ALA A 158 7.90 -3.82 0.25
C ALA A 158 8.30 -3.69 1.73
N MET A 159 8.38 -2.46 2.25
CA MET A 159 8.65 -2.20 3.66
C MET A 159 7.48 -2.64 4.55
N ASP A 160 6.23 -2.34 4.16
CA ASP A 160 5.03 -2.78 4.86
C ASP A 160 4.95 -4.32 4.91
N VAL A 161 5.13 -4.98 3.77
CA VAL A 161 5.16 -6.44 3.69
C VAL A 161 6.27 -7.03 4.57
N GLY A 162 7.48 -6.48 4.48
CA GLY A 162 8.63 -6.92 5.29
C GLY A 162 8.38 -6.75 6.79
N ARG A 163 7.79 -5.63 7.20
CA ARG A 163 7.44 -5.35 8.59
C ARG A 163 6.34 -6.28 9.09
N MET A 164 5.25 -6.46 8.35
CA MET A 164 4.16 -7.38 8.71
C MET A 164 4.64 -8.82 8.91
N LEU A 165 5.65 -9.25 8.17
CA LEU A 165 6.26 -10.59 8.31
C LEU A 165 7.28 -10.66 9.45
N ALA A 166 7.93 -9.56 9.81
CA ALA A 166 9.01 -9.50 10.80
C ALA A 166 8.52 -9.21 12.23
N LEU A 167 7.36 -8.52 12.37
CA LEU A 167 6.79 -8.22 13.68
C LEU A 167 6.39 -9.49 14.44
N GLU A 168 6.50 -9.45 15.77
CA GLU A 168 5.91 -10.48 16.61
C GLU A 168 4.39 -10.44 16.51
N PRO A 169 3.70 -11.58 16.40
CA PRO A 169 2.25 -11.60 16.19
C PRO A 169 1.45 -10.81 17.23
N HIS A 170 1.89 -10.77 18.48
CA HIS A 170 1.23 -10.02 19.55
C HIS A 170 1.26 -8.50 19.32
N GLU A 171 2.23 -7.97 18.57
CA GLU A 171 2.31 -6.56 18.22
C GLU A 171 1.21 -6.17 17.22
N LEU A 172 0.70 -7.14 16.45
CA LEU A 172 -0.38 -6.96 15.48
C LEU A 172 -1.78 -7.09 16.08
N GLU A 173 -1.93 -7.68 17.28
CA GLU A 173 -3.23 -7.88 17.94
C GLU A 173 -3.98 -6.58 18.25
N SER A 174 -3.24 -5.50 18.48
CA SER A 174 -3.80 -4.17 18.75
C SER A 174 -4.14 -3.36 17.49
N THR A 175 -3.87 -3.91 16.31
CA THR A 175 -4.08 -3.28 15.00
C THR A 175 -5.41 -3.74 14.37
N ASP A 176 -5.74 -3.21 13.20
CA ASP A 176 -6.88 -3.68 12.41
C ASP A 176 -6.51 -4.82 11.43
N THR A 177 -5.49 -5.62 11.78
CA THR A 177 -5.12 -6.84 11.02
C THR A 177 -6.30 -7.82 11.03
N ALA A 178 -6.60 -8.41 9.88
CA ALA A 178 -7.68 -9.37 9.72
C ALA A 178 -7.47 -10.60 10.64
N LEU A 179 -8.54 -11.10 11.25
CA LEU A 179 -8.46 -12.23 12.20
C LEU A 179 -7.84 -13.48 11.58
N HIS A 180 -8.23 -13.85 10.35
CA HIS A 180 -7.64 -15.00 9.65
C HIS A 180 -6.13 -14.82 9.37
N ALA A 181 -5.71 -13.58 9.16
CA ALA A 181 -4.29 -13.26 8.98
C ALA A 181 -3.52 -13.33 10.31
N LEU A 182 -4.08 -12.81 11.39
CA LEU A 182 -3.52 -12.96 12.75
C LEU A 182 -3.34 -14.42 13.13
N GLU A 183 -4.37 -15.25 12.93
CA GLU A 183 -4.34 -16.68 13.22
C GLU A 183 -3.19 -17.38 12.47
N LEU A 184 -2.98 -17.06 11.18
CA LEU A 184 -1.90 -17.63 10.39
C LEU A 184 -0.53 -17.07 10.81
N LEU A 185 -0.42 -15.76 11.07
CA LEU A 185 0.80 -15.12 11.53
C LEU A 185 1.27 -15.65 12.90
N HIS A 186 0.35 -16.00 13.82
CA HIS A 186 0.67 -16.64 15.09
C HIS A 186 1.35 -17.99 14.93
N THR A 187 1.09 -18.70 13.85
CA THR A 187 1.70 -20.00 13.55
C THR A 187 2.86 -19.89 12.56
N SER A 188 3.22 -18.68 12.15
CA SER A 188 4.29 -18.43 11.19
C SER A 188 5.65 -18.88 11.69
N GLY A 189 6.37 -19.61 10.85
CA GLY A 189 7.78 -19.97 11.07
C GLY A 189 8.77 -18.86 10.70
N VAL A 190 8.31 -17.78 10.04
CA VAL A 190 9.18 -16.74 9.50
C VAL A 190 9.88 -15.97 10.62
N LYS A 191 11.21 -16.02 10.59
CA LYS A 191 12.11 -15.29 11.50
C LYS A 191 13.01 -14.31 10.76
N ASN A 192 13.33 -14.61 9.51
CA ASN A 192 14.26 -13.82 8.71
C ASN A 192 13.53 -13.23 7.49
N VAL A 193 13.48 -11.91 7.42
CA VAL A 193 12.88 -11.22 6.29
C VAL A 193 13.96 -10.42 5.57
N HIS A 194 14.12 -10.64 4.26
CA HIS A 194 15.07 -9.90 3.44
C HIS A 194 14.33 -9.07 2.38
N ILE A 195 14.56 -7.77 2.38
CA ILE A 195 14.06 -6.85 1.35
C ILE A 195 15.15 -6.59 0.33
N PHE A 196 14.87 -6.91 -0.94
CA PHE A 196 15.83 -6.79 -2.03
C PHE A 196 15.55 -5.58 -2.93
N GLY A 197 16.54 -4.69 -3.06
CA GLY A 197 16.55 -3.60 -4.01
C GLY A 197 17.55 -3.87 -5.15
N ARG A 198 17.08 -3.89 -6.41
CA ARG A 198 17.97 -4.09 -7.58
C ARG A 198 18.95 -2.94 -7.82
N ARG A 199 18.65 -1.76 -7.32
CA ARG A 199 19.49 -0.56 -7.39
C ARG A 199 20.10 -0.27 -6.02
N GLY A 200 20.99 0.71 -5.97
CA GLY A 200 21.55 1.18 -4.71
C GLY A 200 20.55 1.89 -3.80
N PRO A 201 20.91 2.10 -2.52
CA PRO A 201 20.05 2.78 -1.53
C PRO A 201 19.52 4.14 -2.00
N GLU A 202 20.32 4.88 -2.77
CA GLU A 202 19.96 6.20 -3.32
C GLU A 202 18.75 6.17 -4.28
N HIS A 203 18.36 4.98 -4.73
CA HIS A 203 17.23 4.76 -5.62
C HIS A 203 16.03 4.12 -4.93
N ALA A 204 16.10 3.93 -3.61
CA ALA A 204 14.97 3.40 -2.85
C ALA A 204 13.83 4.42 -2.79
N ALA A 205 12.61 3.92 -2.97
CA ALA A 205 11.39 4.74 -2.97
C ALA A 205 10.65 4.68 -1.62
N PHE A 206 11.33 4.32 -0.56
CA PHE A 206 10.82 4.42 0.81
C PHE A 206 10.61 5.88 1.20
N THR A 207 9.75 6.14 2.17
CA THR A 207 9.69 7.46 2.79
C THR A 207 10.52 7.51 4.06
N ALA A 208 11.22 8.62 4.29
CA ALA A 208 12.09 8.78 5.44
C ALA A 208 11.37 8.64 6.81
N PRO A 209 10.12 9.13 6.99
CA PRO A 209 9.37 8.89 8.23
C PRO A 209 9.16 7.41 8.53
N GLU A 210 8.73 6.63 7.54
CA GLU A 210 8.49 5.19 7.69
C GLU A 210 9.79 4.42 7.97
N LEU A 211 10.90 4.79 7.30
CA LEU A 211 12.22 4.23 7.61
C LEU A 211 12.61 4.45 9.07
N ARG A 212 12.43 5.67 9.60
CA ARG A 212 12.79 5.98 10.99
C ARG A 212 11.95 5.23 12.02
N GLU A 213 10.75 4.81 11.67
CA GLU A 213 9.92 3.97 12.55
C GLU A 213 10.52 2.57 12.74
N LEU A 214 11.25 2.05 11.75
CA LEU A 214 11.92 0.75 11.87
C LEU A 214 12.98 0.70 13.00
N ALA A 215 13.65 1.83 13.29
CA ALA A 215 14.62 1.90 14.38
C ALA A 215 13.99 1.76 15.79
N LYS A 216 12.65 1.80 15.87
CA LYS A 216 11.89 1.70 17.13
C LYS A 216 11.29 0.32 17.36
N LEU A 217 11.50 -0.63 16.44
CA LEU A 217 10.98 -1.98 16.58
C LEU A 217 11.71 -2.70 17.72
N GLU A 218 10.96 -3.06 18.76
CA GLU A 218 11.55 -3.65 19.98
C GLU A 218 11.86 -5.14 19.81
N HIS A 219 11.04 -5.84 19.04
CA HIS A 219 11.12 -7.29 18.86
C HIS A 219 11.66 -7.73 17.49
N THR A 220 12.15 -6.79 16.69
CA THR A 220 12.74 -7.06 15.37
C THR A 220 14.10 -6.39 15.24
N ASN A 221 15.13 -7.20 14.96
CA ASN A 221 16.48 -6.71 14.68
C ASN A 221 16.57 -6.20 13.24
N VAL A 222 16.61 -4.88 13.04
CA VAL A 222 16.66 -4.28 11.71
C VAL A 222 18.10 -4.08 11.26
N ILE A 223 18.42 -4.61 10.08
CA ILE A 223 19.77 -4.68 9.55
C ILE A 223 19.85 -3.93 8.22
N ILE A 224 20.64 -2.86 8.19
CA ILE A 224 21.03 -2.15 6.97
C ILE A 224 22.56 -2.03 6.98
N ASP A 225 23.19 -2.26 5.85
CA ASP A 225 24.65 -2.08 5.71
C ASP A 225 25.00 -0.58 5.66
N SER A 226 25.60 -0.07 6.74
CA SER A 226 25.98 1.34 6.86
C SER A 226 27.03 1.75 5.82
N ASP A 227 27.90 0.82 5.42
CA ASP A 227 28.95 1.14 4.43
C ASP A 227 28.34 1.28 3.03
N ALA A 228 27.34 0.45 2.68
CA ALA A 228 26.58 0.62 1.45
C ALA A 228 25.85 1.97 1.41
N ILE A 229 25.31 2.44 2.53
CA ILE A 229 24.68 3.76 2.62
C ILE A 229 25.69 4.89 2.45
N LYS A 230 26.84 4.82 3.13
CA LYS A 230 27.92 5.83 3.00
C LYS A 230 28.44 5.91 1.57
N GLN A 231 28.60 4.77 0.89
CA GLN A 231 28.97 4.72 -0.53
C GLN A 231 27.89 5.37 -1.41
N ALA A 232 26.61 5.14 -1.12
CA ALA A 232 25.50 5.77 -1.82
C ALA A 232 25.51 7.30 -1.64
N ILE A 233 25.75 7.78 -0.43
CA ILE A 233 25.94 9.22 -0.14
C ILE A 233 27.09 9.78 -0.99
N GLY A 234 28.22 9.09 -1.08
CA GLY A 234 29.33 9.50 -1.94
C GLY A 234 28.99 9.55 -3.45
N ARG A 235 28.12 8.63 -3.92
CA ARG A 235 27.68 8.63 -5.33
C ARG A 235 26.75 9.79 -5.69
N VAL A 236 25.88 10.23 -4.79
CA VAL A 236 24.93 11.32 -5.06
C VAL A 236 25.57 12.71 -4.95
N GLY A 237 26.77 12.82 -4.35
CA GLY A 237 27.55 14.06 -4.24
C GLY A 237 26.96 15.08 -3.25
N ASP A 238 27.42 16.35 -3.38
CA ASP A 238 27.15 17.39 -2.37
C ASP A 238 25.76 18.05 -2.47
N ASN A 239 25.03 17.84 -3.56
CA ASN A 239 23.73 18.48 -3.77
C ASN A 239 22.65 17.50 -4.29
N PRO A 240 22.33 16.43 -3.52
CA PRO A 240 21.31 15.46 -3.91
C PRO A 240 19.91 16.06 -3.86
N ASP A 241 18.96 15.40 -4.55
CA ASP A 241 17.55 15.66 -4.34
C ASP A 241 17.18 15.52 -2.85
N LYS A 242 16.32 16.41 -2.34
CA LYS A 242 15.96 16.45 -0.92
C LYS A 242 15.35 15.15 -0.41
N HIS A 243 14.57 14.47 -1.26
CA HIS A 243 13.96 13.18 -0.89
C HIS A 243 15.04 12.10 -0.77
N VAL A 244 15.98 12.05 -1.72
CA VAL A 244 17.10 11.10 -1.70
C VAL A 244 17.98 11.35 -0.46
N ALA A 245 18.35 12.61 -0.19
CA ALA A 245 19.13 12.96 1.00
C ALA A 245 18.43 12.53 2.29
N SER A 246 17.14 12.83 2.42
CA SER A 246 16.35 12.48 3.62
C SER A 246 16.22 10.96 3.80
N ASN A 247 16.10 10.20 2.70
CA ASN A 247 16.02 8.75 2.77
C ASN A 247 17.36 8.12 3.16
N LEU A 248 18.48 8.58 2.59
CA LEU A 248 19.81 8.08 2.95
C LEU A 248 20.14 8.38 4.42
N ASP A 249 19.80 9.58 4.91
CA ASP A 249 19.94 9.94 6.33
C ASP A 249 19.08 9.02 7.23
N ALA A 250 17.83 8.76 6.85
CA ALA A 250 16.96 7.86 7.59
C ALA A 250 17.48 6.41 7.59
N MET A 251 18.00 5.91 6.46
CA MET A 251 18.61 4.58 6.38
C MET A 251 19.86 4.49 7.27
N LEU A 252 20.71 5.53 7.28
CA LEU A 252 21.88 5.55 8.14
C LEU A 252 21.48 5.54 9.62
N HIS A 253 20.47 6.34 9.99
CA HIS A 253 19.91 6.33 11.34
C HIS A 253 19.42 4.91 11.74
N VAL A 254 18.71 4.21 10.86
CA VAL A 254 18.24 2.83 11.11
C VAL A 254 19.42 1.86 11.21
N ALA A 255 20.43 1.99 10.35
CA ALA A 255 21.64 1.16 10.39
C ALA A 255 22.40 1.26 11.74
N GLU A 256 22.33 2.44 12.38
CA GLU A 256 22.99 2.71 13.66
C GLU A 256 22.12 2.34 14.87
N ASN A 257 20.79 2.42 14.77
CA ASN A 257 19.87 2.31 15.91
C ASN A 257 18.87 1.14 15.80
N GLY A 258 18.71 0.51 14.64
CA GLY A 258 17.74 -0.56 14.43
C GLY A 258 18.19 -1.94 14.91
N ARG A 259 19.46 -2.10 15.28
CA ARG A 259 19.99 -3.38 15.74
C ARG A 259 19.68 -3.61 17.22
N ASN A 260 19.15 -4.79 17.51
CA ASN A 260 18.90 -5.27 18.86
C ASN A 260 19.21 -6.79 18.96
N SER A 261 18.87 -7.41 20.08
CA SER A 261 19.12 -8.83 20.33
C SER A 261 17.97 -9.75 19.97
N SER A 262 16.96 -9.27 19.27
CA SER A 262 15.80 -10.07 18.86
C SER A 262 16.18 -11.17 17.88
N GLU A 263 15.50 -12.31 17.98
CA GLU A 263 15.69 -13.43 17.05
C GLU A 263 15.14 -13.15 15.65
N ARG A 264 14.08 -12.34 15.56
CA ARG A 264 13.50 -11.93 14.28
C ARG A 264 14.36 -10.86 13.63
N THR A 265 14.55 -10.96 12.31
CA THR A 265 15.39 -10.04 11.55
C THR A 265 14.63 -9.45 10.36
N LEU A 266 14.85 -8.17 10.10
CA LEU A 266 14.44 -7.48 8.87
C LEU A 266 15.70 -6.87 8.23
N GLU A 267 16.19 -7.48 7.18
CA GLU A 267 17.43 -7.07 6.50
C GLU A 267 17.16 -6.45 5.14
N PHE A 268 17.76 -5.29 4.90
CA PHE A 268 17.73 -4.61 3.60
C PHE A 268 19.00 -4.92 2.80
N ARG A 269 18.82 -5.45 1.61
CA ARG A 269 19.90 -5.79 0.67
C ARG A 269 19.72 -5.05 -0.64
N PHE A 270 20.71 -4.28 -1.00
CA PHE A 270 20.72 -3.49 -2.23
C PHE A 270 21.64 -4.08 -3.29
N LEU A 271 21.48 -3.63 -4.56
CA LEU A 271 22.25 -4.07 -5.72
C LEU A 271 22.10 -5.58 -6.02
N LEU A 272 20.95 -6.15 -5.63
CA LEU A 272 20.59 -7.54 -5.86
C LEU A 272 19.35 -7.63 -6.76
N ALA A 273 19.45 -8.36 -7.86
CA ALA A 273 18.35 -8.65 -8.76
C ALA A 273 18.15 -10.17 -8.84
N PRO A 274 16.93 -10.67 -8.59
CA PRO A 274 16.64 -12.08 -8.76
C PRO A 274 16.80 -12.48 -10.23
N GLN A 275 17.29 -13.70 -10.47
CA GLN A 275 17.43 -14.26 -11.82
C GLN A 275 16.37 -15.34 -12.08
N GLU A 276 16.08 -16.14 -11.09
CA GLU A 276 15.07 -17.20 -11.12
C GLU A 276 14.58 -17.51 -9.72
N ILE A 277 13.43 -18.16 -9.62
CA ILE A 277 12.86 -18.73 -8.41
C ILE A 277 12.82 -20.25 -8.60
N THR A 278 13.36 -21.01 -7.64
CA THR A 278 13.48 -22.48 -7.73
C THR A 278 12.75 -23.19 -6.59
#